data_2380b4aed375c2612a2f93b5e63f1a80
#
_entry.id   2380b4aed375c2612a2f93b5e63f1a80
#
_cell.length_a   1.000
_cell.length_b   1.000
_cell.length_c   1.000
_cell.angle_alpha   90.00
_cell.angle_beta   90.00
_cell.angle_gamma   90.00
#
_symmetry.space_group_name_H-M   'P 1'
#
loop_
_entity.id
_entity.type
_entity.pdbx_description
1 polymer ?
#
loop_
_entity_poly.entity_id
_entity_poly.type
_entity_poly.pdbx_seq_one_letter_code
_entity_poly.pdbx_strand_id
1 'polypeptide(L)'
;MSIPKPVYNPPFNITRASHSVLTVKDLSVSRNFYVDLLGFIVSHEERDTIYLRGVAEACHHSLVLKRARGEPQAERVGLRVFTEEDLEKAKVFFDKAGLPAQWAEVPYQGRTLHVADASGAPIELCATMELRPRLVVAFEHHHGAVPQRLDHFQLLVPDVQKACEFWMRLGFRLSEYISPDGTDDLLFVFLQRKGNPHDIVFASGAGPRLHHAAFAIPESYHFFYVCDLAAQMGFAANVEFGPGRHGPGHALFVYMRDPDGHRIELFNTHYQVIDIENEPVRWDASLAMKRRWQLPARQQWFVEASRFAGVEPREPARKGEPLSPERFIAAGMR
;
A
#
# COMPACT_ATOMS: atom_id res chain seq x y z
N MET A 1 -2.54 -8.45 -24.39
CA MET A 1 -3.64 -8.70 -23.42
C MET A 1 -4.50 -7.45 -23.39
N SER A 2 -5.78 -7.53 -23.05
CA SER A 2 -6.65 -6.35 -23.03
C SER A 2 -6.88 -5.89 -21.59
N ILE A 3 -6.92 -4.58 -21.39
CA ILE A 3 -7.37 -3.99 -20.12
C ILE A 3 -8.84 -4.39 -19.92
N PRO A 4 -9.20 -4.94 -18.73
CA PRO A 4 -10.59 -5.28 -18.42
C PRO A 4 -11.48 -4.04 -18.42
N LYS A 5 -12.76 -4.21 -18.78
CA LYS A 5 -13.73 -3.12 -18.69
C LYS A 5 -14.09 -2.85 -17.22
N PRO A 6 -14.33 -1.57 -16.84
CA PRO A 6 -14.79 -1.22 -15.50
C PRO A 6 -16.11 -1.91 -15.14
N VAL A 7 -16.23 -2.32 -13.88
CA VAL A 7 -17.45 -2.88 -13.29
C VAL A 7 -18.02 -1.87 -12.30
N TYR A 8 -19.13 -1.24 -12.67
CA TYR A 8 -19.76 -0.18 -11.84
C TYR A 8 -20.74 -0.72 -10.81
N ASN A 9 -21.18 -1.96 -10.96
CA ASN A 9 -22.05 -2.64 -9.98
C ASN A 9 -21.37 -3.93 -9.48
N PRO A 10 -20.39 -3.79 -8.59
CA PRO A 10 -19.64 -4.94 -8.07
C PRO A 10 -20.50 -5.83 -7.14
N PRO A 11 -20.07 -7.06 -6.88
CA PRO A 11 -20.80 -8.00 -6.02
C PRO A 11 -20.95 -7.50 -4.56
N PHE A 12 -20.01 -6.68 -4.09
CA PHE A 12 -20.04 -5.99 -2.80
C PHE A 12 -19.18 -4.71 -2.90
N ASN A 13 -19.40 -3.75 -1.99
CA ASN A 13 -18.86 -2.41 -2.14
C ASN A 13 -17.62 -2.17 -1.24
N ILE A 14 -16.43 -2.35 -1.78
CA ILE A 14 -15.18 -1.90 -1.16
C ILE A 14 -15.07 -0.38 -1.36
N THR A 15 -14.73 0.36 -0.32
CA THR A 15 -14.67 1.83 -0.38
C THR A 15 -13.26 2.40 -0.42
N ARG A 16 -12.29 1.77 0.24
CA ARG A 16 -10.90 2.25 0.30
C ARG A 16 -9.93 1.25 0.92
N ALA A 17 -8.64 1.48 0.74
CA ALA A 17 -7.59 0.95 1.62
C ALA A 17 -7.82 1.42 3.06
N SER A 18 -7.62 0.56 4.05
CA SER A 18 -7.98 0.83 5.46
C SER A 18 -6.80 0.80 6.41
N HIS A 19 -6.09 -0.31 6.48
CA HIS A 19 -5.01 -0.52 7.45
C HIS A 19 -4.06 -1.62 6.99
N SER A 20 -2.87 -1.67 7.63
CA SER A 20 -1.94 -2.80 7.50
C SER A 20 -1.59 -3.36 8.88
N VAL A 21 -1.36 -4.66 8.94
CA VAL A 21 -0.93 -5.38 10.15
C VAL A 21 0.44 -5.96 9.89
N LEU A 22 1.43 -5.50 10.66
CA LEU A 22 2.83 -5.91 10.56
C LEU A 22 3.29 -6.54 11.87
N THR A 23 4.20 -7.50 11.78
CA THR A 23 4.89 -8.01 12.97
C THR A 23 6.32 -7.46 13.02
N VAL A 24 6.78 -7.06 14.20
CA VAL A 24 8.07 -6.40 14.43
C VAL A 24 8.82 -7.09 15.57
N LYS A 25 10.15 -7.10 15.52
CA LYS A 25 10.98 -7.77 16.57
C LYS A 25 10.89 -7.05 17.91
N ASP A 26 11.00 -5.72 17.88
CA ASP A 26 10.99 -4.89 19.07
C ASP A 26 10.02 -3.72 18.94
N LEU A 27 8.93 -3.77 19.72
CA LEU A 27 7.91 -2.72 19.73
C LEU A 27 8.44 -1.36 20.20
N SER A 28 9.44 -1.33 21.07
CA SER A 28 10.02 -0.08 21.54
C SER A 28 10.83 0.62 20.44
N VAL A 29 11.63 -0.14 19.71
CA VAL A 29 12.39 0.37 18.55
C VAL A 29 11.45 0.81 17.44
N SER A 30 10.42 0.01 17.16
CA SER A 30 9.40 0.36 16.17
C SER A 30 8.59 1.58 16.59
N ARG A 31 8.25 1.72 17.88
CA ARG A 31 7.59 2.90 18.41
C ARG A 31 8.43 4.16 18.17
N ASN A 32 9.72 4.11 18.48
CA ASN A 32 10.64 5.23 18.22
C ASN A 32 10.64 5.61 16.72
N PHE A 33 10.63 4.63 15.82
CA PHE A 33 10.55 4.89 14.38
C PHE A 33 9.18 5.45 13.95
N TYR A 34 8.08 4.77 14.28
CA TYR A 34 6.77 5.16 13.78
C TYR A 34 6.17 6.38 14.50
N VAL A 35 6.35 6.48 15.81
CA VAL A 35 5.75 7.56 16.61
C VAL A 35 6.70 8.74 16.71
N ASP A 36 7.92 8.53 17.20
CA ASP A 36 8.81 9.64 17.55
C ASP A 36 9.48 10.24 16.29
N LEU A 37 9.84 9.42 15.28
CA LEU A 37 10.39 9.90 14.01
C LEU A 37 9.30 10.28 13.01
N LEU A 38 8.37 9.35 12.67
CA LEU A 38 7.39 9.60 11.61
C LEU A 38 6.19 10.42 12.06
N GLY A 39 5.84 10.41 13.35
CA GLY A 39 4.76 11.21 13.90
C GLY A 39 3.38 10.55 13.84
N PHE A 40 3.30 9.23 13.80
CA PHE A 40 2.02 8.53 13.94
C PHE A 40 1.41 8.71 15.32
N ILE A 41 0.09 8.78 15.38
CA ILE A 41 -0.67 8.88 16.62
C ILE A 41 -0.92 7.49 17.18
N VAL A 42 -0.56 7.28 18.44
CA VAL A 42 -0.92 6.06 19.18
C VAL A 42 -2.40 6.14 19.56
N SER A 43 -3.21 5.23 19.05
CA SER A 43 -4.61 5.09 19.43
C SER A 43 -4.79 4.20 20.66
N HIS A 44 -3.99 3.15 20.72
CA HIS A 44 -3.94 2.22 21.86
C HIS A 44 -2.62 1.45 21.85
N GLU A 45 -2.14 1.08 23.03
CA GLU A 45 -0.93 0.29 23.21
C GLU A 45 -1.19 -0.81 24.23
N GLU A 46 -0.88 -2.04 23.85
CA GLU A 46 -0.95 -3.24 24.66
C GLU A 46 0.46 -3.83 24.83
N ARG A 47 0.60 -4.85 25.63
CA ARG A 47 1.90 -5.51 25.90
C ARG A 47 2.62 -5.94 24.61
N ASP A 48 1.89 -6.47 23.65
CA ASP A 48 2.44 -7.08 22.44
C ASP A 48 1.87 -6.46 21.14
N THR A 49 1.19 -5.30 21.23
CA THR A 49 0.58 -4.64 20.07
C THR A 49 0.52 -3.13 20.26
N ILE A 50 0.85 -2.37 19.20
CA ILE A 50 0.65 -0.91 19.11
C ILE A 50 -0.29 -0.63 17.95
N TYR A 51 -1.35 0.15 18.21
CA TYR A 51 -2.32 0.60 17.21
C TYR A 51 -2.04 2.06 16.86
N LEU A 52 -1.75 2.32 15.60
CA LEU A 52 -1.33 3.61 15.09
C LEU A 52 -2.30 4.15 14.02
N ARG A 53 -2.39 5.46 13.92
CA ARG A 53 -3.17 6.16 12.88
C ARG A 53 -2.55 7.50 12.50
N GLY A 54 -2.98 8.05 11.39
CA GLY A 54 -2.65 9.43 11.01
C GLY A 54 -3.54 10.46 11.70
N VAL A 55 -3.12 11.74 11.72
CA VAL A 55 -3.82 12.83 12.41
C VAL A 55 -5.21 13.13 11.83
N ALA A 56 -5.44 12.86 10.53
CA ALA A 56 -6.72 13.10 9.87
C ALA A 56 -7.70 11.92 9.95
N GLU A 57 -7.28 10.78 10.50
CA GLU A 57 -8.11 9.59 10.56
C GLU A 57 -9.04 9.58 11.77
N ALA A 58 -10.30 9.23 11.52
CA ALA A 58 -11.30 8.99 12.56
C ALA A 58 -11.42 7.50 12.94
N CYS A 59 -10.80 6.59 12.18
CA CYS A 59 -10.78 5.18 12.54
C CYS A 59 -9.78 4.91 13.67
N HIS A 60 -10.01 3.82 14.43
CA HIS A 60 -9.14 3.45 15.54
C HIS A 60 -7.69 3.28 15.10
N HIS A 61 -7.44 2.61 13.97
CA HIS A 61 -6.09 2.39 13.46
C HIS A 61 -6.05 2.26 11.94
N SER A 62 -4.92 2.60 11.37
CA SER A 62 -4.55 2.34 9.97
C SER A 62 -3.21 1.60 9.86
N LEU A 63 -2.49 1.44 10.97
CA LEU A 63 -1.31 0.62 11.08
C LEU A 63 -1.32 -0.10 12.43
N VAL A 64 -1.10 -1.41 12.42
CA VAL A 64 -0.99 -2.23 13.62
C VAL A 64 0.38 -2.89 13.64
N LEU A 65 1.12 -2.70 14.71
CA LEU A 65 2.41 -3.35 14.97
C LEU A 65 2.23 -4.39 16.05
N LYS A 66 2.53 -5.65 15.75
CA LYS A 66 2.48 -6.76 16.70
C LYS A 66 3.87 -7.32 16.95
N ARG A 67 4.14 -7.77 18.16
CA ARG A 67 5.39 -8.46 18.45
C ARG A 67 5.50 -9.74 17.64
N ALA A 68 6.58 -9.86 16.85
CA ALA A 68 6.87 -11.06 16.07
C ALA A 68 7.20 -12.25 16.98
N ARG A 69 6.74 -13.44 16.61
CA ARG A 69 7.16 -14.71 17.23
C ARG A 69 8.31 -15.39 16.49
N GLY A 70 8.73 -14.81 15.38
CA GLY A 70 9.81 -15.26 14.50
C GLY A 70 10.31 -14.11 13.67
N GLU A 71 10.62 -14.32 12.38
CA GLU A 71 10.99 -13.24 11.49
C GLU A 71 9.81 -12.29 11.24
N PRO A 72 10.04 -10.98 11.19
CA PRO A 72 9.02 -9.98 10.91
C PRO A 72 8.34 -10.19 9.56
N GLN A 73 7.03 -10.04 9.52
CA GLN A 73 6.20 -10.30 8.35
C GLN A 73 5.02 -9.31 8.29
N ALA A 74 4.44 -9.14 7.13
CA ALA A 74 3.10 -8.58 7.02
C ALA A 74 2.09 -9.69 7.36
N GLU A 75 1.09 -9.40 8.19
CA GLU A 75 0.01 -10.34 8.41
C GLU A 75 -1.08 -10.18 7.35
N ARG A 76 -1.54 -8.92 7.16
CA ARG A 76 -2.66 -8.60 6.26
C ARG A 76 -2.60 -7.15 5.80
N VAL A 77 -3.29 -6.88 4.70
CA VAL A 77 -3.74 -5.54 4.34
C VAL A 77 -5.25 -5.46 4.48
N GLY A 78 -5.74 -4.39 5.06
CA GLY A 78 -7.15 -4.19 5.35
C GLY A 78 -7.84 -3.28 4.34
N LEU A 79 -9.09 -3.60 3.98
CA LEU A 79 -9.95 -2.79 3.15
C LEU A 79 -11.26 -2.52 3.88
N ARG A 80 -11.82 -1.33 3.67
CA ARG A 80 -13.17 -1.00 4.17
C ARG A 80 -14.21 -1.38 3.13
N VAL A 81 -15.26 -2.04 3.59
CA VAL A 81 -16.51 -2.17 2.85
C VAL A 81 -17.53 -1.15 3.35
N PHE A 82 -18.57 -0.91 2.57
CA PHE A 82 -19.52 0.15 2.88
C PHE A 82 -20.46 -0.20 4.04
N THR A 83 -20.97 -1.44 4.07
CA THR A 83 -21.93 -1.91 5.08
C THR A 83 -21.57 -3.31 5.61
N GLU A 84 -22.20 -3.69 6.73
CA GLU A 84 -22.14 -5.08 7.23
C GLU A 84 -22.76 -6.09 6.21
N GLU A 85 -23.78 -5.66 5.44
CA GLU A 85 -24.36 -6.47 4.36
C GLU A 85 -23.33 -6.74 3.24
N ASP A 86 -22.43 -5.79 2.97
CA ASP A 86 -21.36 -5.99 2.00
C ASP A 86 -20.36 -7.06 2.47
N LEU A 87 -20.15 -7.25 3.78
CA LEU A 87 -19.35 -8.36 4.31
C LEU A 87 -20.00 -9.70 4.04
N GLU A 88 -21.33 -9.81 4.20
CA GLU A 88 -22.05 -11.04 3.85
C GLU A 88 -21.96 -11.35 2.35
N LYS A 89 -22.15 -10.34 1.51
CA LYS A 89 -21.96 -10.46 0.06
C LYS A 89 -20.54 -10.84 -0.31
N ALA A 90 -19.54 -10.27 0.36
CA ALA A 90 -18.14 -10.63 0.19
C ALA A 90 -17.91 -12.11 0.55
N LYS A 91 -18.41 -12.57 1.71
CA LYS A 91 -18.30 -13.97 2.11
C LYS A 91 -18.85 -14.91 1.03
N VAL A 92 -20.05 -14.62 0.52
CA VAL A 92 -20.69 -15.41 -0.55
C VAL A 92 -19.85 -15.37 -1.84
N PHE A 93 -19.28 -14.22 -2.18
CA PHE A 93 -18.43 -14.09 -3.37
C PHE A 93 -17.17 -14.94 -3.28
N PHE A 94 -16.42 -14.85 -2.17
CA PHE A 94 -15.19 -15.61 -1.98
C PHE A 94 -15.44 -17.12 -1.89
N ASP A 95 -16.50 -17.55 -1.19
CA ASP A 95 -16.91 -18.96 -1.13
C ASP A 95 -17.22 -19.53 -2.53
N LYS A 96 -18.01 -18.80 -3.33
CA LYS A 96 -18.33 -19.19 -4.71
C LYS A 96 -17.09 -19.22 -5.62
N ALA A 97 -16.11 -18.37 -5.35
CA ALA A 97 -14.84 -18.35 -6.08
C ALA A 97 -13.87 -19.45 -5.62
N GLY A 98 -14.20 -20.22 -4.58
CA GLY A 98 -13.31 -21.21 -3.97
C GLY A 98 -12.08 -20.61 -3.29
N LEU A 99 -12.18 -19.34 -2.87
CA LEU A 99 -11.12 -18.62 -2.19
C LEU A 99 -11.35 -18.63 -0.67
N PRO A 100 -10.28 -18.61 0.15
CA PRO A 100 -10.41 -18.55 1.61
C PRO A 100 -11.26 -17.38 2.07
N ALA A 101 -12.23 -17.63 2.94
CA ALA A 101 -13.06 -16.61 3.56
C ALA A 101 -13.52 -17.07 4.95
N GLN A 102 -13.05 -16.42 6.01
CA GLN A 102 -13.33 -16.80 7.38
C GLN A 102 -13.68 -15.58 8.22
N TRP A 103 -14.75 -15.68 9.01
CA TRP A 103 -15.08 -14.67 10.00
C TRP A 103 -14.00 -14.62 11.09
N ALA A 104 -13.67 -13.43 11.54
CA ALA A 104 -12.68 -13.19 12.58
C ALA A 104 -13.17 -12.13 13.55
N GLU A 105 -12.77 -12.26 14.80
CA GLU A 105 -12.89 -11.20 15.81
C GLU A 105 -11.57 -10.45 15.88
N VAL A 106 -11.60 -9.16 15.58
CA VAL A 106 -10.43 -8.29 15.58
C VAL A 106 -10.70 -7.12 16.54
N PRO A 107 -9.79 -6.84 17.47
CA PRO A 107 -9.97 -5.75 18.43
C PRO A 107 -10.24 -4.41 17.74
N TYR A 108 -11.18 -3.64 18.29
CA TYR A 108 -11.57 -2.30 17.82
C TYR A 108 -12.21 -2.25 16.43
N GLN A 109 -12.50 -3.39 15.83
CA GLN A 109 -13.28 -3.50 14.59
C GLN A 109 -14.66 -4.12 14.88
N GLY A 110 -15.61 -3.81 14.02
CA GLY A 110 -16.86 -4.58 13.94
C GLY A 110 -16.60 -5.97 13.36
N ARG A 111 -17.65 -6.61 12.84
CA ARG A 111 -17.48 -7.90 12.15
C ARG A 111 -16.40 -7.78 11.08
N THR A 112 -15.54 -8.77 11.07
CA THR A 112 -14.36 -8.77 10.20
C THR A 112 -14.32 -10.08 9.42
N LEU A 113 -14.00 -9.99 8.13
CA LEU A 113 -13.84 -11.14 7.25
C LEU A 113 -12.39 -11.22 6.76
N HIS A 114 -11.70 -12.29 7.10
CA HIS A 114 -10.38 -12.61 6.56
C HIS A 114 -10.55 -13.38 5.26
N VAL A 115 -9.98 -12.89 4.18
CA VAL A 115 -10.01 -13.51 2.85
C VAL A 115 -8.61 -13.57 2.26
N ALA A 116 -8.47 -14.32 1.17
CA ALA A 116 -7.30 -14.21 0.31
C ALA A 116 -7.75 -13.86 -1.11
N ASP A 117 -7.02 -12.96 -1.76
CA ASP A 117 -7.30 -12.63 -3.16
C ASP A 117 -6.83 -13.74 -4.12
N ALA A 118 -7.04 -13.55 -5.42
CA ALA A 118 -6.63 -14.52 -6.44
C ALA A 118 -5.12 -14.77 -6.52
N SER A 119 -4.29 -13.88 -5.97
CA SER A 119 -2.84 -14.09 -5.83
C SER A 119 -2.47 -14.88 -4.59
N GLY A 120 -3.38 -15.02 -3.63
CA GLY A 120 -3.18 -15.56 -2.30
C GLY A 120 -2.78 -14.52 -1.25
N ALA A 121 -2.86 -13.23 -1.56
CA ALA A 121 -2.58 -12.17 -0.59
C ALA A 121 -3.63 -12.16 0.52
N PRO A 122 -3.24 -12.18 1.81
CA PRO A 122 -4.16 -12.10 2.92
C PRO A 122 -4.78 -10.71 3.04
N ILE A 123 -6.10 -10.64 2.94
CA ILE A 123 -6.88 -9.40 3.02
C ILE A 123 -7.82 -9.48 4.22
N GLU A 124 -8.01 -8.35 4.88
CA GLU A 124 -8.97 -8.17 5.95
C GLU A 124 -10.06 -7.18 5.51
N LEU A 125 -11.31 -7.58 5.59
CA LEU A 125 -12.46 -6.74 5.25
C LEU A 125 -13.23 -6.40 6.52
N CYS A 126 -13.50 -5.11 6.75
CA CYS A 126 -14.35 -4.65 7.85
C CYS A 126 -15.24 -3.47 7.39
N ALA A 127 -16.47 -3.41 7.92
CA ALA A 127 -17.38 -2.30 7.66
C ALA A 127 -17.17 -1.15 8.65
N THR A 128 -16.90 -1.47 9.91
CA THR A 128 -16.82 -0.50 11.01
C THR A 128 -15.53 -0.66 11.81
N MET A 129 -15.10 0.40 12.46
CA MET A 129 -14.08 0.44 13.50
C MET A 129 -14.53 1.41 14.58
N GLU A 130 -14.02 1.23 15.79
CA GLU A 130 -14.15 2.23 16.85
C GLU A 130 -13.65 3.59 16.34
N LEU A 131 -14.35 4.66 16.68
CA LEU A 131 -14.02 6.00 16.23
C LEU A 131 -13.06 6.68 17.23
N ARG A 132 -12.16 7.49 16.70
CA ARG A 132 -11.25 8.36 17.44
C ARG A 132 -11.39 9.81 16.93
N PRO A 133 -11.18 10.82 17.78
CA PRO A 133 -11.16 12.21 17.35
C PRO A 133 -10.10 12.45 16.27
N ARG A 134 -10.45 13.20 15.23
CA ARG A 134 -9.47 13.72 14.27
C ARG A 134 -8.62 14.81 14.93
N LEU A 135 -7.34 14.81 14.64
CA LEU A 135 -6.37 15.77 15.18
C LEU A 135 -5.85 16.75 14.13
N VAL A 136 -6.63 16.97 13.06
CA VAL A 136 -6.21 17.81 11.90
C VAL A 136 -5.89 19.24 12.33
N VAL A 137 -6.60 19.78 13.30
CA VAL A 137 -6.40 21.15 13.81
C VAL A 137 -5.79 21.19 15.21
N ALA A 138 -5.41 20.04 15.75
CA ALA A 138 -4.73 19.91 17.04
C ALA A 138 -3.21 19.86 16.81
N PHE A 139 -2.64 21.02 16.44
CA PHE A 139 -1.25 21.14 15.98
C PHE A 139 -0.21 20.69 17.02
N GLU A 140 -0.56 20.65 18.30
CA GLU A 140 0.27 20.10 19.38
C GLU A 140 0.56 18.60 19.22
N HIS A 141 -0.21 17.90 18.37
CA HIS A 141 0.01 16.50 18.01
C HIS A 141 0.73 16.30 16.66
N HIS A 142 1.09 17.39 15.97
CA HIS A 142 1.74 17.30 14.68
C HIS A 142 3.26 17.22 14.85
N HIS A 143 3.82 16.02 14.68
CA HIS A 143 5.25 15.76 14.81
C HIS A 143 5.78 14.98 13.59
N GLY A 144 7.09 15.03 13.38
CA GLY A 144 7.77 14.29 12.33
C GLY A 144 7.26 14.63 10.93
N ALA A 145 6.88 13.64 10.18
CA ALA A 145 6.28 13.80 8.85
C ALA A 145 4.79 14.14 8.87
N VAL A 146 4.15 14.11 10.02
CA VAL A 146 2.71 14.36 10.20
C VAL A 146 1.84 13.49 9.28
N PRO A 147 1.90 12.15 9.37
CA PRO A 147 1.07 11.30 8.56
C PRO A 147 -0.41 11.66 8.74
N GLN A 148 -1.10 11.94 7.61
CA GLN A 148 -2.50 12.36 7.63
C GLN A 148 -3.42 11.15 7.68
N ARG A 149 -3.19 10.19 6.80
CA ARG A 149 -4.02 8.99 6.63
C ARG A 149 -3.31 7.95 5.77
N LEU A 150 -3.65 6.69 5.98
CA LEU A 150 -3.33 5.65 5.02
C LEU A 150 -4.04 5.93 3.70
N ASP A 151 -3.34 5.74 2.61
CA ASP A 151 -3.86 6.00 1.28
C ASP A 151 -3.94 4.73 0.42
N HIS A 152 -2.84 4.02 0.29
CA HIS A 152 -2.78 2.86 -0.59
C HIS A 152 -1.76 1.82 -0.13
N PHE A 153 -1.82 0.66 -0.80
CA PHE A 153 -0.84 -0.41 -0.70
C PHE A 153 -0.23 -0.71 -2.07
N GLN A 154 1.02 -1.13 -2.09
CA GLN A 154 1.58 -1.83 -3.24
C GLN A 154 1.94 -3.26 -2.87
N LEU A 155 1.53 -4.19 -3.73
CA LEU A 155 1.86 -5.60 -3.61
C LEU A 155 2.67 -6.07 -4.83
N LEU A 156 3.68 -6.90 -4.58
CA LEU A 156 4.31 -7.69 -5.64
C LEU A 156 3.48 -8.94 -5.85
N VAL A 157 3.17 -9.26 -7.12
CA VAL A 157 2.38 -10.43 -7.49
C VAL A 157 3.00 -11.15 -8.70
N PRO A 158 2.83 -12.48 -8.81
CA PRO A 158 3.40 -13.23 -9.92
C PRO A 158 2.68 -12.98 -11.25
N ASP A 159 1.44 -12.50 -11.23
CA ASP A 159 0.60 -12.27 -12.42
C ASP A 159 -0.24 -11.01 -12.24
N VAL A 160 0.27 -9.89 -12.78
CA VAL A 160 -0.39 -8.57 -12.68
C VAL A 160 -1.70 -8.53 -13.46
N GLN A 161 -1.79 -9.25 -14.61
CA GLN A 161 -3.01 -9.31 -15.40
C GLN A 161 -4.16 -9.94 -14.60
N LYS A 162 -3.91 -11.10 -13.98
CA LYS A 162 -4.92 -11.77 -13.13
C LYS A 162 -5.30 -10.94 -11.90
N ALA A 163 -4.33 -10.24 -11.29
CA ALA A 163 -4.64 -9.33 -10.18
C ALA A 163 -5.52 -8.18 -10.66
N CYS A 164 -5.21 -7.55 -11.79
CA CYS A 164 -6.01 -6.49 -12.39
C CYS A 164 -7.46 -6.97 -12.67
N GLU A 165 -7.61 -8.10 -13.34
CA GLU A 165 -8.93 -8.69 -13.65
C GLU A 165 -9.75 -8.99 -12.40
N PHE A 166 -9.13 -9.57 -11.38
CA PHE A 166 -9.80 -9.90 -10.13
C PHE A 166 -10.32 -8.65 -9.41
N TRP A 167 -9.46 -7.64 -9.23
CA TRP A 167 -9.83 -6.46 -8.48
C TRP A 167 -10.77 -5.53 -9.23
N MET A 168 -10.67 -5.46 -10.57
CA MET A 168 -11.64 -4.72 -11.38
C MET A 168 -13.04 -5.36 -11.34
N ARG A 169 -13.15 -6.69 -11.23
CA ARG A 169 -14.44 -7.37 -10.98
C ARG A 169 -15.06 -6.97 -9.62
N LEU A 170 -14.23 -6.58 -8.65
CA LEU A 170 -14.67 -6.05 -7.34
C LEU A 170 -14.93 -4.53 -7.37
N GLY A 171 -15.02 -3.94 -8.56
CA GLY A 171 -15.40 -2.54 -8.77
C GLY A 171 -14.25 -1.54 -8.64
N PHE A 172 -13.00 -1.99 -8.55
CA PHE A 172 -11.88 -1.08 -8.70
C PHE A 172 -11.80 -0.59 -10.14
N ARG A 173 -11.37 0.64 -10.33
CA ARG A 173 -11.10 1.22 -11.65
C ARG A 173 -9.61 1.37 -11.86
N LEU A 174 -9.14 1.02 -13.04
CA LEU A 174 -7.77 1.25 -13.44
C LEU A 174 -7.60 2.74 -13.77
N SER A 175 -6.71 3.42 -13.06
CA SER A 175 -6.38 4.83 -13.30
C SER A 175 -5.16 4.97 -14.21
N GLU A 176 -4.15 4.16 -13.96
CA GLU A 176 -2.88 4.15 -14.67
C GLU A 176 -2.31 2.74 -14.75
N TYR A 177 -1.44 2.50 -15.73
CA TYR A 177 -0.66 1.26 -15.81
C TYR A 177 0.68 1.49 -16.50
N ILE A 178 1.65 0.62 -16.18
CA ILE A 178 2.96 0.62 -16.84
C ILE A 178 3.10 -0.66 -17.65
N SER A 179 3.50 -0.51 -18.92
CA SER A 179 3.83 -1.62 -19.83
C SER A 179 5.24 -1.49 -20.37
N PRO A 180 5.91 -2.60 -20.72
CA PRO A 180 7.14 -2.52 -21.49
C PRO A 180 6.87 -1.79 -22.80
N ASP A 181 7.85 -1.02 -23.29
CA ASP A 181 7.73 -0.26 -24.53
C ASP A 181 7.33 -1.17 -25.70
N GLY A 182 6.31 -0.75 -26.44
CA GLY A 182 5.83 -1.48 -27.61
C GLY A 182 5.04 -2.77 -27.33
N THR A 183 4.68 -3.05 -26.08
CA THR A 183 3.84 -4.22 -25.71
C THR A 183 2.60 -3.80 -24.93
N ASP A 184 1.64 -4.74 -24.79
CA ASP A 184 0.45 -4.57 -23.93
C ASP A 184 0.53 -5.42 -22.64
N ASP A 185 1.71 -5.89 -22.28
CA ASP A 185 1.91 -6.63 -21.04
C ASP A 185 1.87 -5.67 -19.85
N LEU A 186 1.17 -6.06 -18.78
CA LEU A 186 1.05 -5.23 -17.60
C LEU A 186 2.22 -5.52 -16.64
N LEU A 187 3.02 -4.49 -16.34
CA LEU A 187 4.08 -4.53 -15.32
C LEU A 187 3.60 -3.98 -13.99
N PHE A 188 2.84 -2.87 -14.04
CA PHE A 188 2.19 -2.25 -12.89
C PHE A 188 0.77 -1.88 -13.26
N VAL A 189 -0.15 -1.98 -12.31
CA VAL A 189 -1.51 -1.47 -12.41
C VAL A 189 -1.86 -0.70 -11.15
N PHE A 190 -2.48 0.46 -11.34
CA PHE A 190 -2.89 1.37 -10.27
C PHE A 190 -4.42 1.37 -10.20
N LEU A 191 -4.98 0.82 -9.13
CA LEU A 191 -6.40 0.55 -9.00
C LEU A 191 -7.01 1.40 -7.88
N GLN A 192 -8.07 2.14 -8.18
CA GLN A 192 -8.68 3.12 -7.29
C GLN A 192 -10.16 2.82 -6.97
N ARG A 193 -10.60 3.28 -5.80
CA ARG A 193 -12.00 3.29 -5.33
C ARG A 193 -12.46 4.66 -4.85
N LYS A 194 -11.60 5.44 -4.18
CA LYS A 194 -11.97 6.67 -3.48
C LYS A 194 -11.66 7.98 -4.24
N GLY A 195 -11.36 7.89 -5.54
CA GLY A 195 -11.12 9.07 -6.38
C GLY A 195 -9.69 9.63 -6.37
N ASN A 196 -8.77 9.08 -5.63
CA ASN A 196 -7.33 9.26 -5.83
C ASN A 196 -6.82 8.28 -6.90
N PRO A 197 -5.58 8.40 -7.42
CA PRO A 197 -5.10 7.53 -8.49
C PRO A 197 -5.12 6.04 -8.15
N HIS A 198 -4.95 5.67 -6.87
CA HIS A 198 -4.94 4.27 -6.49
C HIS A 198 -5.20 4.06 -4.99
N ASP A 199 -5.86 2.97 -4.67
CA ASP A 199 -5.97 2.35 -3.34
C ASP A 199 -5.07 1.12 -3.23
N ILE A 200 -4.89 0.39 -4.34
CA ILE A 200 -4.00 -0.76 -4.44
C ILE A 200 -3.22 -0.68 -5.74
N VAL A 201 -1.92 -0.95 -5.65
CA VAL A 201 -1.01 -1.10 -6.79
C VAL A 201 -0.52 -2.54 -6.83
N PHE A 202 -0.55 -3.16 -7.99
CA PHE A 202 0.09 -4.44 -8.22
C PHE A 202 1.28 -4.27 -9.16
N ALA A 203 2.43 -4.80 -8.76
CA ALA A 203 3.65 -4.81 -9.55
C ALA A 203 4.11 -6.26 -9.78
N SER A 204 4.70 -6.52 -10.95
CA SER A 204 5.24 -7.83 -11.29
C SER A 204 6.44 -8.17 -10.42
N GLY A 205 6.41 -9.32 -9.79
CA GLY A 205 7.51 -9.82 -8.95
C GLY A 205 7.14 -11.11 -8.23
N ALA A 206 8.11 -11.71 -7.56
CA ALA A 206 7.84 -12.86 -6.68
C ALA A 206 6.85 -12.43 -5.59
N GLY A 207 5.70 -13.11 -5.50
CA GLY A 207 4.61 -12.69 -4.62
C GLY A 207 3.54 -13.76 -4.39
N PRO A 208 2.48 -13.44 -3.61
CA PRO A 208 2.19 -12.10 -3.09
C PRO A 208 3.12 -11.68 -1.94
N ARG A 209 3.54 -10.42 -1.95
CA ARG A 209 4.31 -9.79 -0.87
C ARG A 209 3.91 -8.31 -0.75
N LEU A 210 3.92 -7.76 0.45
CA LEU A 210 3.64 -6.35 0.68
C LEU A 210 4.89 -5.52 0.37
N HIS A 211 4.84 -4.73 -0.70
CA HIS A 211 5.94 -3.83 -1.06
C HIS A 211 5.97 -2.62 -0.12
N HIS A 212 4.84 -1.95 0.06
CA HIS A 212 4.69 -0.87 1.03
C HIS A 212 3.23 -0.58 1.38
N ALA A 213 3.06 0.09 2.52
CA ALA A 213 1.88 0.87 2.86
C ALA A 213 2.23 2.36 2.74
N ALA A 214 1.35 3.17 2.14
CA ALA A 214 1.60 4.56 1.85
C ALA A 214 0.68 5.48 2.66
N PHE A 215 1.28 6.52 3.24
CA PHE A 215 0.59 7.51 4.06
C PHE A 215 0.74 8.92 3.45
N ALA A 216 -0.39 9.60 3.32
CA ALA A 216 -0.38 10.99 2.88
C ALA A 216 0.19 11.89 3.97
N ILE A 217 1.02 12.87 3.57
CA ILE A 217 1.55 13.92 4.44
C ILE A 217 1.09 15.30 3.93
N PRO A 218 1.04 16.34 4.79
CA PRO A 218 0.39 17.61 4.40
C PRO A 218 1.21 18.41 3.40
N GLU A 219 2.54 18.52 3.57
CA GLU A 219 3.36 19.46 2.83
C GLU A 219 4.70 18.87 2.39
N SER A 220 5.24 19.40 1.28
CA SER A 220 6.51 18.91 0.70
C SER A 220 7.72 19.12 1.63
N TYR A 221 7.68 20.12 2.49
CA TYR A 221 8.75 20.37 3.46
C TYR A 221 8.98 19.18 4.38
N HIS A 222 7.91 18.45 4.76
CA HIS A 222 8.00 17.31 5.67
C HIS A 222 8.87 16.15 5.12
N PHE A 223 9.06 16.05 3.79
CA PHE A 223 9.98 15.07 3.22
C PHE A 223 11.44 15.33 3.63
N PHE A 224 11.86 16.58 3.61
CA PHE A 224 13.21 16.96 4.02
C PHE A 224 13.35 16.90 5.53
N TYR A 225 12.37 17.42 6.24
CA TYR A 225 12.37 17.42 7.70
C TYR A 225 12.46 16.02 8.29
N VAL A 226 11.71 15.04 7.77
CA VAL A 226 11.78 13.64 8.26
C VAL A 226 13.13 13.00 7.93
N CYS A 227 13.76 13.35 6.81
CA CYS A 227 15.12 12.89 6.50
C CYS A 227 16.16 13.46 7.47
N ASP A 228 16.05 14.76 7.83
CA ASP A 228 16.91 15.40 8.83
C ASP A 228 16.72 14.77 10.21
N LEU A 229 15.48 14.55 10.63
CA LEU A 229 15.16 13.84 11.87
C LEU A 229 15.70 12.41 11.88
N ALA A 230 15.54 11.68 10.77
CA ALA A 230 16.05 10.32 10.64
C ALA A 230 17.57 10.27 10.84
N ALA A 231 18.29 11.22 10.25
CA ALA A 231 19.73 11.32 10.45
C ALA A 231 20.10 11.62 11.91
N GLN A 232 19.39 12.55 12.55
CA GLN A 232 19.63 12.93 13.94
C GLN A 232 19.30 11.81 14.94
N MET A 233 18.24 11.02 14.66
CA MET A 233 17.78 9.94 15.53
C MET A 233 18.45 8.59 15.25
N GLY A 234 19.45 8.53 14.34
CA GLY A 234 20.18 7.30 14.00
C GLY A 234 19.49 6.41 12.97
N PHE A 235 18.46 6.91 12.28
CA PHE A 235 17.73 6.21 11.22
C PHE A 235 18.11 6.67 9.80
N ALA A 236 19.27 7.30 9.59
CA ALA A 236 19.68 7.78 8.26
C ALA A 236 19.69 6.66 7.21
N ALA A 237 20.15 5.46 7.57
CA ALA A 237 20.18 4.30 6.68
C ALA A 237 18.78 3.75 6.33
N ASN A 238 17.76 4.16 7.07
CA ASN A 238 16.37 3.76 6.85
C ASN A 238 15.68 4.60 5.75
N VAL A 239 16.26 5.73 5.34
CA VAL A 239 15.82 6.47 4.15
C VAL A 239 16.27 5.69 2.91
N GLU A 240 15.33 4.98 2.29
CA GLU A 240 15.67 4.03 1.21
C GLU A 240 15.69 4.70 -0.16
N PHE A 241 14.68 5.55 -0.46
CA PHE A 241 14.52 6.14 -1.78
C PHE A 241 13.72 7.44 -1.73
N GLY A 242 14.20 8.47 -2.36
CA GLY A 242 13.63 9.82 -2.35
C GLY A 242 14.40 10.76 -1.41
N PRO A 243 13.88 12.00 -1.19
CA PRO A 243 12.69 12.59 -1.79
C PRO A 243 12.73 12.61 -3.32
N GLY A 244 11.57 12.43 -3.94
CA GLY A 244 11.46 12.39 -5.39
C GLY A 244 10.04 12.63 -5.90
N ARG A 245 9.85 12.54 -7.22
CA ARG A 245 8.55 12.63 -7.87
C ARG A 245 8.31 11.42 -8.76
N HIS A 246 7.16 10.77 -8.56
CA HIS A 246 6.70 9.72 -9.45
C HIS A 246 6.21 10.27 -10.79
N GLY A 247 6.32 9.47 -11.87
CA GLY A 247 5.59 9.67 -13.10
C GLY A 247 4.10 9.33 -12.86
N PRO A 248 3.77 8.03 -12.66
CA PRO A 248 2.43 7.62 -12.24
C PRO A 248 2.02 8.28 -10.92
N GLY A 249 0.74 8.64 -10.80
CA GLY A 249 0.20 9.31 -9.62
C GLY A 249 0.68 10.75 -9.42
N HIS A 250 1.77 11.15 -10.07
CA HIS A 250 2.38 12.48 -9.96
C HIS A 250 2.75 12.92 -8.54
N ALA A 251 2.89 11.97 -7.61
CA ALA A 251 3.17 12.25 -6.21
C ALA A 251 4.63 12.62 -5.95
N LEU A 252 4.86 13.54 -5.03
CA LEU A 252 6.12 13.64 -4.30
C LEU A 252 6.16 12.53 -3.25
N PHE A 253 7.33 11.95 -3.01
CA PHE A 253 7.46 10.79 -2.14
C PHE A 253 8.80 10.71 -1.42
N VAL A 254 8.84 9.98 -0.33
CA VAL A 254 10.01 9.35 0.27
C VAL A 254 9.65 7.96 0.77
N TYR A 255 10.48 6.98 0.48
CA TYR A 255 10.36 5.62 1.02
C TYR A 255 11.33 5.44 2.17
N MET A 256 10.83 4.88 3.25
CA MET A 256 11.63 4.52 4.42
C MET A 256 11.44 3.05 4.77
N ARG A 257 12.50 2.41 5.24
CA ARG A 257 12.43 1.09 5.86
C ARG A 257 12.31 1.23 7.36
N ASP A 258 11.37 0.55 7.96
CA ASP A 258 11.37 0.43 9.41
C ASP A 258 12.56 -0.44 9.90
N PRO A 259 12.82 -0.52 11.20
CA PRO A 259 13.94 -1.31 11.74
C PRO A 259 13.90 -2.80 11.39
N ASP A 260 12.74 -3.33 11.02
CA ASP A 260 12.52 -4.73 10.63
C ASP A 260 12.45 -4.94 9.11
N GLY A 261 12.61 -3.86 8.34
CA GLY A 261 12.65 -3.89 6.88
C GLY A 261 11.30 -3.74 6.19
N HIS A 262 10.20 -3.45 6.91
CA HIS A 262 8.95 -3.07 6.29
C HIS A 262 9.08 -1.69 5.64
N ARG A 263 8.52 -1.55 4.43
CA ARG A 263 8.60 -0.28 3.69
C ARG A 263 7.36 0.56 3.93
N ILE A 264 7.58 1.81 4.29
CA ILE A 264 6.57 2.86 4.39
C ILE A 264 6.86 3.91 3.32
N GLU A 265 5.84 4.32 2.58
CA GLU A 265 5.87 5.48 1.72
C GLU A 265 5.18 6.65 2.42
N LEU A 266 5.87 7.79 2.46
CA LEU A 266 5.27 9.08 2.77
C LEU A 266 5.13 9.82 1.44
N PHE A 267 3.94 10.35 1.14
CA PHE A 267 3.69 11.01 -0.14
C PHE A 267 2.71 12.18 -0.01
N ASN A 268 2.69 13.05 -1.01
CA ASN A 268 1.64 14.06 -1.18
C ASN A 268 1.37 14.36 -2.66
N THR A 269 0.36 15.19 -2.91
CA THR A 269 0.04 15.73 -4.25
C THR A 269 -0.45 14.70 -5.28
N HIS A 270 -1.28 13.73 -4.90
CA HIS A 270 -2.04 12.96 -5.86
C HIS A 270 -3.06 13.85 -6.60
N TYR A 271 -3.21 13.64 -7.93
CA TYR A 271 -4.35 14.20 -8.65
C TYR A 271 -5.65 13.45 -8.26
N GLN A 272 -6.80 13.97 -8.70
CA GLN A 272 -8.09 13.34 -8.43
C GLN A 272 -8.65 12.72 -9.72
N VAL A 273 -9.21 11.53 -9.62
CA VAL A 273 -9.96 10.84 -10.67
C VAL A 273 -11.43 11.05 -10.38
N ILE A 274 -11.98 12.16 -10.88
CA ILE A 274 -13.34 12.60 -10.56
C ILE A 274 -14.35 12.00 -11.54
N ASP A 275 -14.04 12.07 -12.82
CA ASP A 275 -14.97 11.64 -13.86
C ASP A 275 -14.96 10.12 -14.03
N ILE A 276 -16.15 9.56 -14.21
CA ILE A 276 -16.32 8.11 -14.36
C ILE A 276 -15.80 7.63 -15.72
N GLU A 277 -15.74 8.52 -16.70
CA GLU A 277 -15.30 8.28 -18.08
C GLU A 277 -13.77 8.34 -18.25
N ASN A 278 -13.02 8.70 -17.19
CA ASN A 278 -11.56 8.76 -17.29
C ASN A 278 -10.98 7.44 -17.79
N GLU A 279 -10.34 7.50 -18.94
CA GLU A 279 -9.56 6.39 -19.46
C GLU A 279 -8.24 6.23 -18.71
N PRO A 280 -7.78 5.00 -18.50
CA PRO A 280 -6.53 4.76 -17.78
C PRO A 280 -5.32 5.30 -18.57
N VAL A 281 -4.42 5.98 -17.85
CA VAL A 281 -3.19 6.52 -18.45
C VAL A 281 -2.18 5.40 -18.61
N ARG A 282 -1.74 5.17 -19.85
CA ARG A 282 -0.63 4.28 -20.17
C ARG A 282 0.70 4.98 -19.96
N TRP A 283 1.61 4.29 -19.30
CA TRP A 283 3.01 4.64 -19.23
C TRP A 283 3.86 3.57 -19.91
N ASP A 284 4.61 3.95 -20.92
CA ASP A 284 5.70 3.10 -21.37
C ASP A 284 6.81 3.10 -20.31
N ALA A 285 7.40 1.96 -20.02
CA ALA A 285 8.37 1.80 -18.94
C ALA A 285 9.53 2.82 -19.04
N SER A 286 10.03 3.06 -20.26
CA SER A 286 11.08 4.07 -20.50
C SER A 286 10.60 5.50 -20.13
N LEU A 287 9.36 5.86 -20.46
CA LEU A 287 8.80 7.18 -20.16
C LEU A 287 8.58 7.39 -18.67
N ALA A 288 8.09 6.37 -17.98
CA ALA A 288 7.92 6.41 -16.52
C ALA A 288 9.24 6.67 -15.79
N MET A 289 10.37 6.27 -16.39
CA MET A 289 11.71 6.50 -15.85
C MET A 289 12.28 7.87 -16.24
N LYS A 290 12.10 8.32 -17.48
CA LYS A 290 12.71 9.57 -18.01
C LYS A 290 12.19 10.85 -17.34
N ARG A 291 10.99 10.84 -16.80
CA ARG A 291 10.38 12.03 -16.15
C ARG A 291 10.76 12.22 -14.68
N ARG A 292 11.88 11.67 -14.25
CA ARG A 292 12.36 11.77 -12.88
C ARG A 292 13.59 12.68 -12.80
N TRP A 293 13.63 13.49 -11.76
CA TRP A 293 14.78 14.35 -11.44
C TRP A 293 15.62 13.81 -10.27
N GLN A 294 15.10 12.84 -9.50
CA GLN A 294 15.82 12.18 -8.42
C GLN A 294 16.70 11.05 -8.92
N LEU A 295 17.62 10.59 -8.07
CA LEU A 295 18.43 9.41 -8.35
C LEU A 295 17.53 8.17 -8.56
N PRO A 296 17.94 7.21 -9.42
CA PRO A 296 17.21 5.97 -9.61
C PRO A 296 17.10 5.16 -8.31
N ALA A 297 16.00 4.46 -8.13
CA ALA A 297 15.87 3.48 -7.06
C ALA A 297 16.92 2.36 -7.22
N ARG A 298 17.44 1.87 -6.11
CA ARG A 298 18.31 0.69 -6.11
C ARG A 298 17.51 -0.57 -6.47
N GLN A 299 18.19 -1.62 -6.92
CA GLN A 299 17.56 -2.89 -7.27
C GLN A 299 16.70 -3.46 -6.14
N GLN A 300 17.16 -3.35 -4.90
CA GLN A 300 16.44 -3.82 -3.71
C GLN A 300 15.04 -3.21 -3.62
N TRP A 301 14.88 -1.96 -4.02
CA TRP A 301 13.56 -1.31 -4.00
C TRP A 301 12.54 -2.05 -4.86
N PHE A 302 12.93 -2.61 -6.01
CA PHE A 302 12.02 -3.32 -6.91
C PHE A 302 11.71 -4.75 -6.48
N VAL A 303 12.65 -5.42 -5.82
CA VAL A 303 12.56 -6.87 -5.57
C VAL A 303 12.32 -7.24 -4.12
N GLU A 304 12.65 -6.36 -3.17
CA GLU A 304 12.44 -6.62 -1.75
C GLU A 304 11.08 -6.13 -1.29
N ALA A 305 10.38 -6.99 -0.56
CA ALA A 305 9.06 -6.74 0.01
C ALA A 305 8.83 -7.66 1.21
N SER A 306 7.98 -7.23 2.14
CA SER A 306 7.60 -8.02 3.31
C SER A 306 6.82 -9.27 2.88
N ARG A 307 7.23 -10.45 3.35
CA ARG A 307 6.45 -11.68 3.16
C ARG A 307 5.16 -11.59 3.95
N PHE A 308 4.11 -12.19 3.42
CA PHE A 308 2.89 -12.42 4.20
C PHE A 308 3.03 -13.68 5.06
N ALA A 309 2.56 -13.60 6.30
CA ALA A 309 2.58 -14.72 7.23
C ALA A 309 1.81 -15.93 6.67
N GLY A 310 2.46 -17.08 6.64
CA GLY A 310 1.86 -18.33 6.15
C GLY A 310 1.67 -18.39 4.63
N VAL A 311 2.25 -17.48 3.86
CA VAL A 311 2.14 -17.46 2.39
C VAL A 311 3.51 -17.58 1.75
N GLU A 312 3.71 -18.61 0.93
CA GLU A 312 4.94 -18.77 0.15
C GLU A 312 4.84 -17.95 -1.16
N PRO A 313 5.78 -17.01 -1.41
CA PRO A 313 5.83 -16.27 -2.65
C PRO A 313 6.09 -17.19 -3.85
N ARG A 314 5.41 -16.92 -4.95
CA ARG A 314 5.61 -17.61 -6.23
C ARG A 314 6.32 -16.69 -7.20
N GLU A 315 7.20 -17.23 -8.02
CA GLU A 315 7.86 -16.48 -9.09
C GLU A 315 6.85 -16.08 -10.17
N PRO A 316 7.11 -14.97 -10.91
CA PRO A 316 6.27 -14.57 -12.02
C PRO A 316 6.09 -15.69 -13.04
N ALA A 317 4.85 -15.92 -13.48
CA ALA A 317 4.50 -16.98 -14.42
C ALA A 317 5.17 -16.83 -15.80
N ARG A 318 5.54 -15.60 -16.17
CA ARG A 318 6.33 -15.30 -17.37
C ARG A 318 7.78 -15.07 -16.96
N LYS A 319 8.68 -15.86 -17.53
CA LYS A 319 10.10 -15.56 -17.61
C LYS A 319 10.35 -14.43 -18.65
N GLY A 320 9.59 -13.36 -18.59
CA GLY A 320 10.04 -12.08 -19.09
C GLY A 320 11.18 -11.65 -18.18
N GLU A 321 12.25 -11.17 -18.74
CA GLU A 321 13.37 -10.68 -17.95
C GLU A 321 12.85 -9.74 -16.87
N PRO A 322 13.26 -9.94 -15.61
CA PRO A 322 12.75 -9.14 -14.50
C PRO A 322 12.97 -7.66 -14.83
N LEU A 323 12.11 -6.80 -14.29
CA LEU A 323 12.34 -5.37 -14.24
C LEU A 323 13.71 -5.15 -13.57
N SER A 324 14.79 -5.24 -14.37
CA SER A 324 16.10 -4.97 -13.82
C SER A 324 16.31 -3.45 -13.82
N PRO A 325 16.92 -2.91 -12.77
CA PRO A 325 17.31 -1.51 -12.71
C PRO A 325 18.15 -1.10 -13.92
N GLU A 326 19.01 -2.01 -14.40
CA GLU A 326 19.83 -1.75 -15.58
C GLU A 326 19.00 -1.50 -16.83
N ARG A 327 17.89 -2.22 -17.03
CA ARG A 327 16.95 -1.97 -18.12
C ARG A 327 16.19 -0.67 -17.95
N PHE A 328 15.73 -0.38 -16.74
CA PHE A 328 15.11 0.91 -16.43
C PHE A 328 16.12 2.07 -16.62
N ILE A 329 17.34 1.93 -16.13
CA ILE A 329 18.41 2.94 -16.27
C ILE A 329 18.81 3.07 -17.74
N ALA A 330 19.05 1.98 -18.46
CA ALA A 330 19.42 2.00 -19.87
C ALA A 330 18.33 2.62 -20.78
N ALA A 331 17.05 2.41 -20.47
CA ALA A 331 15.96 3.06 -21.18
C ALA A 331 15.87 4.57 -20.88
N GLY A 332 16.29 5.02 -19.71
CA GLY A 332 16.31 6.42 -19.28
C GLY A 332 17.54 7.24 -19.72
N MET A 333 18.61 6.59 -20.15
CA MET A 333 19.87 7.25 -20.57
C MET A 333 20.00 7.42 -22.09
N ARG A 334 18.99 7.06 -22.88
CA ARG A 334 18.97 7.23 -24.35
C ARG A 334 18.13 8.41 -24.78
#